data_706a2808b38d47cfb2a23ad371c25e5e
#
_entry.id   706a2808b38d47cfb2a23ad371c25e5e
#
_cell.length_a   1.000
_cell.length_b   1.000
_cell.length_c   1.000
_cell.angle_alpha   90.00
_cell.angle_beta   90.00
_cell.angle_gamma   90.00
#
_symmetry.space_group_name_H-M   'P 1'
#
loop_
_entity.id
_entity.type
_entity.pdbx_description
1 polymer ?
#
loop_
_entity_poly.entity_id
_entity_poly.type
_entity_poly.pdbx_seq_one_letter_code
_entity_poly.pdbx_strand_id
1 'polypeptide(L)'
;SELQADAPLAGLVLDLRGNPGGVLESAVRVADDFLASGVIVRAEGRTADARFEMRATDGDLLQQAPLVVLIDRGSASGAEIVAGALRDHGRATLMGERTFGKGSVQTVMPLRDGQALKLTTSRYFTPSGASIHDRGIEPDVSLARLAQPVPALRTARQDPAVQAALQYLRDRSLGSTTQVALAGNP
;
A
#
# COMPACT_ATOMS: atom_id res chain seq x y z
N SER A 1 8.28 17.98 -4.88
CA SER A 1 8.76 16.92 -5.80
C SER A 1 8.63 17.38 -7.25
N GLU A 2 9.42 16.82 -8.15
CA GLU A 2 9.37 17.15 -9.59
C GLU A 2 7.97 16.97 -10.19
N LEU A 3 7.21 16.00 -9.70
CA LEU A 3 5.84 15.73 -10.17
C LEU A 3 4.82 16.82 -9.81
N GLN A 4 5.13 17.72 -8.89
CA GLN A 4 4.24 18.79 -8.42
C GLN A 4 4.74 20.19 -8.82
N ALA A 5 5.85 20.27 -9.57
CA ALA A 5 6.50 21.55 -9.86
C ALA A 5 5.62 22.52 -10.67
N ASP A 6 4.74 22.00 -11.53
CA ASP A 6 3.97 22.83 -12.46
C ASP A 6 2.48 22.95 -12.11
N ALA A 7 1.91 22.00 -11.37
CA ALA A 7 0.50 22.02 -10.96
C ALA A 7 0.21 20.99 -9.85
N PRO A 8 -0.87 21.18 -9.05
CA PRO A 8 -1.35 20.14 -8.14
C PRO A 8 -1.68 18.85 -8.89
N LEU A 9 -1.30 17.71 -8.32
CA LEU A 9 -1.62 16.39 -8.90
C LEU A 9 -3.13 16.12 -8.81
N ALA A 10 -3.73 15.75 -9.93
CA ALA A 10 -5.11 15.31 -9.98
C ALA A 10 -5.32 13.91 -9.33
N GLY A 11 -4.25 13.18 -9.10
CA GLY A 11 -4.23 11.87 -8.46
C GLY A 11 -2.92 11.13 -8.72
N LEU A 12 -2.69 10.03 -8.01
CA LEU A 12 -1.50 9.19 -8.15
C LEU A 12 -1.89 7.72 -8.26
N VAL A 13 -1.17 6.98 -9.10
CA VAL A 13 -1.18 5.52 -9.13
C VAL A 13 0.15 5.01 -8.60
N LEU A 14 0.12 4.32 -7.46
CA LEU A 14 1.27 3.63 -6.87
C LEU A 14 1.22 2.15 -7.27
N ASP A 15 2.17 1.70 -8.07
CA ASP A 15 2.21 0.30 -8.53
C ASP A 15 3.10 -0.54 -7.62
N LEU A 16 2.46 -1.43 -6.85
CA LEU A 16 3.11 -2.41 -5.97
C LEU A 16 3.00 -3.84 -6.52
N ARG A 17 2.56 -4.03 -7.75
CA ARG A 17 2.50 -5.35 -8.37
C ARG A 17 3.89 -5.96 -8.50
N GLY A 18 4.02 -7.25 -8.20
CA GLY A 18 5.30 -7.94 -8.22
C GLY A 18 6.33 -7.45 -7.20
N ASN A 19 5.94 -6.57 -6.26
CA ASN A 19 6.82 -6.08 -5.21
C ASN A 19 6.84 -7.06 -4.02
N PRO A 20 7.92 -7.83 -3.79
CA PRO A 20 8.00 -8.81 -2.70
C PRO A 20 8.17 -8.16 -1.32
N GLY A 21 8.16 -6.84 -1.25
CA GLY A 21 8.45 -6.07 -0.05
C GLY A 21 9.93 -5.75 0.10
N GLY A 22 10.33 -5.47 1.32
CA GLY A 22 11.69 -5.07 1.66
C GLY A 22 11.83 -4.82 3.15
N VAL A 23 12.69 -3.88 3.51
CA VAL A 23 12.93 -3.46 4.89
C VAL A 23 11.68 -2.79 5.47
N LEU A 24 11.31 -3.16 6.70
CA LEU A 24 10.12 -2.64 7.38
C LEU A 24 10.08 -1.12 7.43
N GLU A 25 11.18 -0.51 7.84
CA GLU A 25 11.29 0.95 7.98
C GLU A 25 11.08 1.68 6.66
N SER A 26 11.49 1.07 5.54
CA SER A 26 11.25 1.64 4.20
C SER A 26 9.77 1.58 3.83
N ALA A 27 9.09 0.47 4.14
CA ALA A 27 7.66 0.35 3.91
C ALA A 27 6.86 1.36 4.75
N VAL A 28 7.26 1.53 6.02
CA VAL A 28 6.65 2.52 6.93
C VAL A 28 6.83 3.92 6.38
N ARG A 29 8.02 4.32 5.92
CA ARG A 29 8.26 5.63 5.32
C ARG A 29 7.40 5.88 4.08
N VAL A 30 7.29 4.89 3.20
CA VAL A 30 6.42 5.01 2.01
C VAL A 30 4.95 5.20 2.39
N ALA A 31 4.46 4.49 3.41
CA ALA A 31 3.10 4.70 3.90
C ALA A 31 2.93 6.08 4.57
N ASP A 32 3.94 6.49 5.34
CA ASP A 32 4.01 7.79 6.03
C ASP A 32 3.92 8.97 5.06
N ASP A 33 4.59 8.88 3.91
CA ASP A 33 4.54 9.91 2.85
C ASP A 33 3.11 10.26 2.40
N PHE A 34 2.13 9.38 2.62
CA PHE A 34 0.73 9.55 2.19
C PHE A 34 -0.28 9.63 3.33
N LEU A 35 0.16 9.47 4.59
CA LEU A 35 -0.73 9.47 5.76
C LEU A 35 -0.43 10.69 6.65
N ALA A 36 -1.45 11.46 6.97
CA ALA A 36 -1.29 12.60 7.87
C ALA A 36 -1.14 12.19 9.36
N SER A 37 -1.56 11.00 9.73
CA SER A 37 -1.46 10.49 11.10
C SER A 37 -1.94 9.03 11.19
N GLY A 38 -1.79 8.43 12.37
CA GLY A 38 -2.37 7.14 12.70
C GLY A 38 -1.36 5.99 12.67
N VAL A 39 -1.85 4.79 12.94
CA VAL A 39 -1.03 3.56 12.94
C VAL A 39 -0.79 3.12 11.51
N ILE A 40 0.45 2.74 11.18
CA ILE A 40 0.80 2.14 9.88
C ILE A 40 0.78 0.60 9.98
N VAL A 41 1.41 0.07 11.03
CA VAL A 41 1.52 -1.38 11.23
C VAL A 41 1.66 -1.70 12.71
N ARG A 42 1.07 -2.83 13.12
CA ARG A 42 1.32 -3.45 14.42
C ARG A 42 2.03 -4.77 14.22
N ALA A 43 2.93 -5.09 15.13
CA ALA A 43 3.52 -6.41 15.22
C ALA A 43 3.21 -7.03 16.59
N GLU A 44 2.78 -8.28 16.59
CA GLU A 44 2.48 -9.04 17.79
C GLU A 44 3.36 -10.30 17.84
N GLY A 45 4.06 -10.47 18.96
CA GLY A 45 4.92 -11.61 19.25
C GLY A 45 4.77 -12.09 20.69
N ARG A 46 5.50 -13.14 21.03
CA ARG A 46 5.43 -13.74 22.38
C ARG A 46 6.04 -12.87 23.46
N THR A 47 7.15 -12.23 23.14
CA THR A 47 7.93 -11.39 24.07
C THR A 47 7.57 -9.92 23.90
N ALA A 48 7.86 -9.09 24.88
CA ALA A 48 7.51 -7.65 24.85
C ALA A 48 8.26 -6.92 23.72
N ASP A 49 9.51 -7.25 23.48
CA ASP A 49 10.36 -6.72 22.40
C ASP A 49 9.92 -7.17 20.98
N ALA A 50 9.12 -8.24 20.90
CA ALA A 50 8.50 -8.71 19.67
C ALA A 50 7.13 -8.08 19.39
N ARG A 51 6.72 -7.09 20.19
CA ARG A 51 5.48 -6.31 20.05
C ARG A 51 5.82 -4.86 19.83
N PHE A 52 5.36 -4.30 18.74
CA PHE A 52 5.57 -2.87 18.46
C PHE A 52 4.46 -2.32 17.57
N GLU A 53 4.37 -1.02 17.53
CA GLU A 53 3.48 -0.27 16.66
C GLU A 53 4.29 0.84 16.02
N MET A 54 4.12 1.02 14.71
CA MET A 54 4.70 2.14 13.97
C MET A 54 3.59 3.03 13.44
N ARG A 55 3.78 4.33 13.58
CA ARG A 55 2.76 5.35 13.29
C ARG A 55 3.27 6.33 12.26
N ALA A 56 2.33 6.93 11.55
CA ALA A 56 2.60 8.05 10.67
C ALA A 56 2.96 9.31 11.47
N THR A 57 3.84 10.11 10.89
CA THR A 57 4.14 11.47 11.31
C THR A 57 3.22 12.46 10.58
N ASP A 58 3.23 13.74 10.99
CA ASP A 58 2.38 14.73 10.35
C ASP A 58 2.83 15.01 8.91
N GLY A 59 1.90 14.89 7.97
CA GLY A 59 2.12 15.21 6.56
C GLY A 59 1.36 14.30 5.60
N ASP A 60 1.13 14.75 4.39
CA ASP A 60 0.63 14.00 3.23
C ASP A 60 1.17 14.67 1.99
N LEU A 61 2.16 14.07 1.34
CA LEU A 61 2.82 14.62 0.16
C LEU A 61 1.85 14.95 -0.99
N LEU A 62 0.72 14.24 -1.06
CA LEU A 62 -0.28 14.47 -2.11
C LEU A 62 -1.34 15.50 -1.73
N GLN A 63 -1.30 16.06 -0.50
CA GLN A 63 -2.29 17.05 -0.04
C GLN A 63 -3.75 16.58 -0.27
N GLN A 64 -4.03 15.33 0.04
CA GLN A 64 -5.32 14.65 -0.14
C GLN A 64 -5.70 14.36 -1.62
N ALA A 65 -4.83 14.58 -2.60
CA ALA A 65 -5.11 14.13 -3.96
C ALA A 65 -5.41 12.62 -3.99
N PRO A 66 -6.38 12.17 -4.79
CA PRO A 66 -6.77 10.76 -4.85
C PRO A 66 -5.61 9.81 -5.14
N LEU A 67 -5.57 8.68 -4.44
CA LEU A 67 -4.53 7.66 -4.56
C LEU A 67 -5.13 6.31 -4.90
N VAL A 68 -4.59 5.65 -5.92
CA VAL A 68 -4.83 4.24 -6.23
C VAL A 68 -3.56 3.45 -6.01
N VAL A 69 -3.66 2.29 -5.38
CA VAL A 69 -2.55 1.35 -5.24
C VAL A 69 -2.86 0.09 -6.04
N LEU A 70 -2.00 -0.25 -7.01
CA LEU A 70 -2.10 -1.50 -7.74
C LEU A 70 -1.38 -2.61 -6.98
N ILE A 71 -2.08 -3.73 -6.80
CA ILE A 71 -1.59 -4.90 -6.07
C ILE A 71 -1.83 -6.19 -6.87
N ASP A 72 -1.02 -7.21 -6.62
CA ASP A 72 -1.18 -8.54 -7.18
C ASP A 72 -0.65 -9.63 -6.23
N ARG A 73 -0.64 -10.87 -6.70
CA ARG A 73 -0.13 -12.04 -5.94
C ARG A 73 1.39 -11.96 -5.66
N GLY A 74 2.12 -11.12 -6.37
CA GLY A 74 3.54 -10.84 -6.12
C GLY A 74 3.78 -9.76 -5.09
N SER A 75 2.74 -8.99 -4.72
CA SER A 75 2.80 -7.98 -3.65
C SER A 75 2.87 -8.69 -2.30
N ALA A 76 3.97 -8.51 -1.56
CA ALA A 76 4.20 -9.25 -0.32
C ALA A 76 4.90 -8.40 0.76
N SER A 77 4.76 -8.81 2.04
CA SER A 77 5.52 -8.25 3.18
C SER A 77 5.39 -6.72 3.30
N GLY A 78 6.48 -5.96 3.12
CA GLY A 78 6.46 -4.50 3.17
C GLY A 78 5.47 -3.84 2.21
N ALA A 79 5.26 -4.42 1.02
CA ALA A 79 4.25 -3.93 0.09
C ALA A 79 2.82 -4.11 0.64
N GLU A 80 2.58 -5.19 1.40
CA GLU A 80 1.30 -5.42 2.07
C GLU A 80 1.10 -4.48 3.25
N ILE A 81 2.17 -4.10 3.94
CA ILE A 81 2.11 -3.07 5.00
C ILE A 81 1.67 -1.74 4.42
N VAL A 82 2.27 -1.29 3.31
CA VAL A 82 1.89 -0.05 2.62
C VAL A 82 0.44 -0.11 2.16
N ALA A 83 0.06 -1.16 1.43
CA ALA A 83 -1.28 -1.32 0.90
C ALA A 83 -2.34 -1.37 2.03
N GLY A 84 -2.09 -2.17 3.07
CA GLY A 84 -3.00 -2.32 4.20
C GLY A 84 -3.18 -1.03 5.00
N ALA A 85 -2.09 -0.31 5.26
CA ALA A 85 -2.14 0.98 5.94
C ALA A 85 -2.97 2.01 5.16
N LEU A 86 -2.66 2.20 3.89
CA LEU A 86 -3.35 3.18 3.06
C LEU A 86 -4.84 2.86 2.87
N ARG A 87 -5.20 1.58 2.75
CA ARG A 87 -6.59 1.14 2.67
C ARG A 87 -7.34 1.37 3.98
N ASP A 88 -6.78 0.90 5.10
CA ASP A 88 -7.47 0.95 6.40
C ASP A 88 -7.71 2.39 6.87
N HIS A 89 -6.86 3.33 6.45
CA HIS A 89 -7.08 4.77 6.67
C HIS A 89 -8.01 5.41 5.62
N GLY A 90 -8.53 4.65 4.65
CA GLY A 90 -9.34 5.19 3.56
C GLY A 90 -8.56 6.16 2.65
N ARG A 91 -7.22 6.13 2.73
CA ARG A 91 -6.35 7.05 1.97
C ARG A 91 -6.21 6.65 0.51
N ALA A 92 -6.23 5.34 0.23
CA ALA A 92 -6.11 4.81 -1.12
C ALA A 92 -7.18 3.77 -1.43
N THR A 93 -7.52 3.64 -2.71
CA THR A 93 -8.28 2.50 -3.23
C THR A 93 -7.30 1.46 -3.76
N LEU A 94 -7.42 0.21 -3.28
CA LEU A 94 -6.63 -0.90 -3.79
C LEU A 94 -7.30 -1.50 -5.03
N MET A 95 -6.55 -1.63 -6.11
CA MET A 95 -7.03 -2.24 -7.36
C MET A 95 -6.10 -3.37 -7.79
N GLY A 96 -6.65 -4.46 -8.30
CA GLY A 96 -5.86 -5.58 -8.81
C GLY A 96 -6.32 -6.96 -8.33
N GLU A 97 -5.41 -7.74 -7.78
CA GLU A 97 -5.65 -9.06 -7.20
C GLU A 97 -5.18 -9.12 -5.74
N ARG A 98 -5.67 -10.13 -5.01
CA ARG A 98 -5.26 -10.41 -3.63
C ARG A 98 -3.74 -10.58 -3.54
N THR A 99 -3.13 -9.98 -2.52
CA THR A 99 -1.70 -10.07 -2.24
C THR A 99 -1.27 -11.44 -1.71
N PHE A 100 0.03 -11.64 -1.53
CA PHE A 100 0.62 -12.93 -1.17
C PHE A 100 0.26 -13.42 0.23
N GLY A 101 0.25 -12.54 1.23
CA GLY A 101 0.00 -12.91 2.63
C GLY A 101 1.26 -13.20 3.45
N LYS A 102 2.36 -12.48 3.22
CA LYS A 102 3.59 -12.61 4.02
C LYS A 102 3.57 -11.65 5.22
N GLY A 103 2.79 -11.98 6.23
CA GLY A 103 2.64 -11.18 7.45
C GLY A 103 3.51 -11.64 8.63
N SER A 104 4.70 -12.22 8.40
CA SER A 104 5.59 -12.70 9.46
C SER A 104 6.88 -11.89 9.55
N VAL A 105 7.29 -11.55 10.79
CA VAL A 105 8.60 -10.97 11.11
C VAL A 105 9.59 -12.08 11.35
N GLN A 106 10.72 -12.05 10.66
CA GLN A 106 11.80 -12.99 10.85
C GLN A 106 13.02 -12.31 11.45
N THR A 107 13.44 -12.77 12.61
CA THR A 107 14.67 -12.32 13.28
C THR A 107 15.80 -13.28 12.96
N VAL A 108 16.93 -12.74 12.55
CA VAL A 108 18.16 -13.50 12.36
C VAL A 108 19.02 -13.36 13.60
N MET A 109 19.22 -14.45 14.32
CA MET A 109 20.04 -14.50 15.51
C MET A 109 21.40 -15.10 15.15
N PRO A 110 22.52 -14.35 15.24
CA PRO A 110 23.83 -14.90 15.01
C PRO A 110 24.17 -15.92 16.10
N LEU A 111 24.72 -17.06 15.68
CA LEU A 111 25.23 -18.10 16.55
C LEU A 111 26.78 -18.09 16.49
N ARG A 112 27.42 -18.99 17.28
CA ARG A 112 28.87 -19.20 17.23
C ARG A 112 29.25 -19.77 15.86
N ASP A 113 30.51 -19.55 15.46
CA ASP A 113 31.11 -20.11 14.23
C ASP A 113 30.47 -19.62 12.92
N GLY A 114 29.93 -18.39 12.89
CA GLY A 114 29.36 -17.78 11.67
C GLY A 114 28.00 -18.35 11.24
N GLN A 115 27.42 -19.23 12.03
CA GLN A 115 26.05 -19.73 11.82
C GLN A 115 25.02 -18.69 12.25
N ALA A 116 23.80 -18.80 11.75
CA ALA A 116 22.69 -17.97 12.15
C ALA A 116 21.38 -18.77 12.22
N LEU A 117 20.55 -18.44 13.18
CA LEU A 117 19.20 -19.00 13.34
C LEU A 117 18.19 -17.97 12.88
N LYS A 118 17.33 -18.34 11.94
CA LYS A 118 16.22 -17.51 11.45
C LYS A 118 14.92 -18.00 12.07
N LEU A 119 14.31 -17.14 12.89
CA LEU A 119 13.08 -17.46 13.63
C LEU A 119 11.97 -16.47 13.26
N THR A 120 10.74 -16.95 13.15
CA THR A 120 9.55 -16.10 13.15
C THR A 120 9.27 -15.66 14.59
N THR A 121 9.39 -14.37 14.87
CA THR A 121 9.22 -13.79 16.21
C THR A 121 7.90 -13.07 16.38
N SER A 122 7.33 -12.53 15.30
CA SER A 122 6.09 -11.74 15.35
C SER A 122 5.26 -11.92 14.08
N ARG A 123 4.03 -11.44 14.13
CA ARG A 123 3.13 -11.31 12.98
C ARG A 123 2.71 -9.87 12.80
N TYR A 124 2.57 -9.45 11.54
CA TYR A 124 2.06 -8.14 11.19
C TYR A 124 0.54 -8.13 11.13
N PHE A 125 0.00 -7.01 11.59
CA PHE A 125 -1.42 -6.67 11.51
C PHE A 125 -1.56 -5.28 10.89
N THR A 126 -2.61 -5.09 10.12
CA THR A 126 -2.96 -3.78 9.58
C THR A 126 -3.47 -2.86 10.70
N PRO A 127 -3.63 -1.55 10.45
CA PRO A 127 -4.21 -0.62 11.44
C PRO A 127 -5.54 -1.08 12.03
N SER A 128 -6.41 -1.69 11.22
CA SER A 128 -7.71 -2.23 11.67
C SER A 128 -7.59 -3.52 12.51
N GLY A 129 -6.38 -4.08 12.66
CA GLY A 129 -6.13 -5.33 13.37
C GLY A 129 -6.30 -6.59 12.51
N ALA A 130 -6.46 -6.47 11.21
CA ALA A 130 -6.53 -7.62 10.31
C ALA A 130 -5.14 -8.26 10.15
N SER A 131 -5.08 -9.61 10.27
CA SER A 131 -3.84 -10.36 10.04
C SER A 131 -3.54 -10.45 8.55
N ILE A 132 -2.32 -10.08 8.16
CA ILE A 132 -1.82 -10.24 6.80
C ILE A 132 -1.38 -11.69 6.53
N HIS A 133 -0.90 -12.40 7.57
CA HIS A 133 -0.28 -13.71 7.45
C HIS A 133 -1.23 -14.76 6.89
N ASP A 134 -0.82 -15.45 5.81
CA ASP A 134 -1.55 -16.48 5.06
C ASP A 134 -2.90 -16.03 4.49
N ARG A 135 -3.27 -14.76 4.64
CA ARG A 135 -4.54 -14.20 4.14
C ARG A 135 -4.35 -13.26 2.97
N GLY A 136 -3.27 -12.46 3.02
CA GLY A 136 -3.09 -11.36 2.09
C GLY A 136 -4.11 -10.23 2.31
N ILE A 137 -4.13 -9.32 1.38
CA ILE A 137 -5.02 -8.16 1.35
C ILE A 137 -5.84 -8.24 0.06
N GLU A 138 -7.16 -8.24 0.20
CA GLU A 138 -8.07 -8.20 -0.95
C GLU A 138 -8.11 -6.78 -1.54
N PRO A 139 -8.15 -6.62 -2.86
CA PRO A 139 -8.37 -5.32 -3.48
C PRO A 139 -9.82 -4.86 -3.28
N ASP A 140 -10.02 -3.53 -3.25
CA ASP A 140 -11.35 -2.92 -3.25
C ASP A 140 -12.01 -3.05 -4.63
N VAL A 141 -11.19 -3.02 -5.70
CA VAL A 141 -11.61 -3.20 -7.09
C VAL A 141 -10.80 -4.32 -7.74
N SER A 142 -11.45 -5.42 -8.04
CA SER A 142 -10.80 -6.56 -8.70
C SER A 142 -10.52 -6.28 -10.17
N LEU A 143 -9.27 -6.46 -10.59
CA LEU A 143 -8.82 -6.38 -11.98
C LEU A 143 -8.42 -7.76 -12.53
N ALA A 144 -8.87 -8.86 -11.93
CA ALA A 144 -8.48 -10.22 -12.29
C ALA A 144 -8.66 -10.54 -13.81
N ARG A 145 -9.61 -9.90 -14.48
CA ARG A 145 -9.81 -10.04 -15.94
C ARG A 145 -8.77 -9.29 -16.77
N LEU A 146 -8.05 -8.32 -16.20
CA LEU A 146 -7.00 -7.54 -16.85
C LEU A 146 -5.60 -8.06 -16.52
N ALA A 147 -5.49 -8.98 -15.59
CA ALA A 147 -4.24 -9.60 -15.11
C ALA A 147 -3.69 -10.63 -16.12
N GLN A 148 -3.51 -10.22 -17.37
CA GLN A 148 -2.70 -10.99 -18.31
C GLN A 148 -1.22 -10.69 -18.05
N PRO A 149 -0.31 -11.68 -18.21
CA PRO A 149 1.12 -11.42 -18.12
C PRO A 149 1.48 -10.29 -19.09
N VAL A 150 1.84 -9.15 -18.52
CA VAL A 150 2.26 -8.00 -19.34
C VAL A 150 3.67 -8.30 -19.82
N PRO A 151 3.96 -8.35 -21.12
CA PRO A 151 5.32 -8.46 -21.61
C PRO A 151 6.17 -7.33 -21.02
N ALA A 152 7.40 -7.64 -20.59
CA ALA A 152 8.32 -6.75 -19.87
C ALA A 152 8.67 -5.41 -20.54
N LEU A 153 8.12 -5.12 -21.71
CA LEU A 153 8.40 -3.95 -22.55
C LEU A 153 7.21 -3.00 -22.72
N ARG A 154 6.11 -3.15 -21.96
CA ARG A 154 5.02 -2.17 -22.03
C ARG A 154 5.34 -0.95 -21.17
N THR A 155 5.14 0.24 -21.75
CA THR A 155 5.15 1.47 -20.96
C THR A 155 3.93 1.51 -20.02
N ALA A 156 4.00 2.24 -18.92
CA ALA A 156 2.86 2.44 -18.02
C ALA A 156 1.58 2.89 -18.77
N ARG A 157 1.74 3.65 -19.86
CA ARG A 157 0.62 4.09 -20.73
C ARG A 157 -0.04 2.95 -21.50
N GLN A 158 0.58 1.80 -21.65
CA GLN A 158 0.06 0.64 -22.40
C GLN A 158 -0.42 -0.48 -21.45
N ASP A 159 -0.25 -0.33 -20.15
CA ASP A 159 -0.68 -1.30 -19.15
C ASP A 159 -2.17 -1.16 -18.85
N PRO A 160 -2.99 -2.21 -19.08
CA PRO A 160 -4.45 -2.14 -18.89
C PRO A 160 -4.85 -1.83 -17.44
N ALA A 161 -4.10 -2.33 -16.45
CA ALA A 161 -4.40 -2.07 -15.04
C ALA A 161 -4.10 -0.62 -14.66
N VAL A 162 -2.99 -0.06 -15.18
CA VAL A 162 -2.66 1.36 -15.01
C VAL A 162 -3.72 2.23 -15.69
N GLN A 163 -4.17 1.87 -16.90
CA GLN A 163 -5.25 2.60 -17.58
C GLN A 163 -6.56 2.56 -16.80
N ALA A 164 -6.93 1.41 -16.25
CA ALA A 164 -8.11 1.28 -15.39
C ALA A 164 -8.00 2.16 -14.13
N ALA A 165 -6.83 2.18 -13.49
CA ALA A 165 -6.57 3.03 -12.33
C ALA A 165 -6.66 4.53 -12.67
N LEU A 166 -6.08 4.94 -13.79
CA LEU A 166 -6.16 6.34 -14.27
C LEU A 166 -7.61 6.74 -14.61
N GLN A 167 -8.39 5.84 -15.21
CA GLN A 167 -9.81 6.10 -15.48
C GLN A 167 -10.59 6.25 -14.17
N TYR A 168 -10.37 5.37 -13.20
CA TYR A 168 -10.98 5.45 -11.88
C TYR A 168 -10.70 6.79 -11.17
N LEU A 169 -9.45 7.28 -11.23
CA LEU A 169 -9.06 8.58 -10.66
C LEU A 169 -9.80 9.74 -11.36
N ARG A 170 -9.92 9.71 -12.69
CA ARG A 170 -10.64 10.74 -13.46
C ARG A 170 -12.12 10.80 -13.08
N ASP A 171 -12.76 9.64 -12.97
CA ASP A 171 -14.20 9.56 -12.66
C ASP A 171 -14.48 10.10 -11.25
N ARG A 172 -13.59 9.85 -10.29
CA ARG A 172 -13.69 10.43 -8.94
C ARG A 172 -13.46 11.93 -8.91
N SER A 173 -12.52 12.45 -9.66
CA SER A 173 -12.25 13.88 -9.74
C SER A 173 -13.45 14.64 -10.36
N LEU A 174 -14.07 14.09 -11.38
CA LEU A 174 -15.26 14.66 -12.01
C LEU A 174 -16.49 14.60 -11.09
N GLY A 175 -16.70 13.50 -10.37
CA GLY A 175 -17.78 13.33 -9.40
C GLY A 175 -17.68 14.32 -8.23
N SER A 176 -16.49 14.62 -7.75
CA SER A 176 -16.25 15.61 -6.69
C SER A 176 -16.60 17.03 -7.15
N THR A 177 -16.29 17.38 -8.40
CA THR A 177 -16.62 18.68 -8.99
C THR A 177 -18.12 18.88 -9.14
N THR A 178 -18.87 17.83 -9.46
CA THR A 178 -20.33 17.87 -9.61
C THR A 178 -21.05 18.05 -8.27
N GLN A 179 -20.55 17.44 -7.19
CA GLN A 179 -21.13 17.62 -5.84
C GLN A 179 -20.94 19.04 -5.30
N VAL A 180 -19.82 19.70 -5.56
CA VAL A 180 -19.57 21.09 -5.16
C VAL A 180 -20.48 22.05 -5.92
N ALA A 181 -20.76 21.78 -7.20
CA ALA A 181 -21.66 22.60 -8.02
C ALA A 181 -23.15 22.50 -7.58
N LEU A 182 -23.57 21.38 -6.99
CA LEU A 182 -24.93 21.17 -6.49
C LEU A 182 -25.15 21.72 -5.07
N ALA A 183 -24.09 21.94 -4.29
CA ALA A 183 -24.17 22.51 -2.93
C ALA A 183 -24.12 24.06 -2.90
N GLY A 184 -23.97 24.70 -4.03
CA GLY A 184 -23.77 26.15 -4.18
C GLY A 184 -24.96 26.90 -4.78
N ASN A 185 -26.20 26.58 -4.36
CA ASN A 185 -27.33 27.47 -4.67
C ASN A 185 -28.27 27.56 -3.45
N PRO A 186 -28.44 28.76 -2.87
CA PRO A 186 -29.41 29.03 -1.79
C PRO A 186 -30.85 29.02 -2.26
#